data_57008158f58d8202f6c3e2b75fd66eb3
#
_entry.id   57008158f58d8202f6c3e2b75fd66eb3
#
_cell.length_a   1.000
_cell.length_b   1.000
_cell.length_c   1.000
_cell.angle_alpha   90.00
_cell.angle_beta   90.00
_cell.angle_gamma   90.00
#
_symmetry.space_group_name_H-M   'P 1'
#
loop_
_entity.id
_entity.type
_entity.pdbx_description
1 polymer ?
#
loop_
_entity_poly.entity_id
_entity_poly.type
_entity_poly.pdbx_seq_one_letter_code
_entity_poly.pdbx_strand_id
1 'polypeptide(L)'
;METLIDMFELPDKKDYALWAFENSGCKKYFKDFNLFYKAYIDARSNIDGKLPEYREYDFKQLYEYMFRKMERDTSKRKEVVDLLLKSYWKNYKRRCYVADKVKKTLEYLNIKYTLGVVSNFKIKGGIEDLLRYTGIRSYFDFVINSAEQGWRKPHENIYLKAIKTSGFLSSEIIFVGDSFLNDYEGPRRVGIRSILLDKKRCFDIDCKKIYEFTELKRIL
;
A
#
# COMPACT_ATOMS: atom_id res chain seq x y z
N MET A 1 2.18 -4.81 -0.89
CA MET A 1 3.08 -5.23 0.21
C MET A 1 3.23 -6.72 0.09
N GLU A 2 4.07 -7.40 0.83
CA GLU A 2 4.36 -8.84 0.72
C GLU A 2 5.01 -9.30 -0.62
N THR A 3 5.01 -8.48 -1.68
CA THR A 3 5.77 -8.78 -2.90
C THR A 3 7.25 -8.40 -2.73
N LEU A 4 7.53 -7.16 -2.34
CA LEU A 4 8.88 -6.59 -2.20
C LEU A 4 9.26 -6.32 -0.74
N ILE A 5 8.32 -5.77 0.02
CA ILE A 5 8.49 -5.35 1.41
C ILE A 5 7.64 -6.24 2.28
N ASP A 6 8.28 -6.95 3.18
CA ASP A 6 7.65 -7.79 4.17
C ASP A 6 7.57 -7.08 5.53
N MET A 7 6.79 -7.62 6.46
CA MET A 7 6.70 -7.17 7.84
C MET A 7 7.12 -8.30 8.77
N PHE A 8 7.75 -7.96 9.90
CA PHE A 8 8.15 -8.96 10.90
C PHE A 8 6.94 -9.73 11.43
N GLU A 9 5.81 -9.04 11.61
CA GLU A 9 4.52 -9.60 12.00
C GLU A 9 3.43 -8.95 11.14
N LEU A 10 2.49 -9.76 10.64
CA LEU A 10 1.37 -9.26 9.84
C LEU A 10 0.35 -8.58 10.75
N PRO A 11 0.09 -7.28 10.57
CA PRO A 11 -0.83 -6.53 11.42
C PRO A 11 -2.29 -6.82 11.05
N ASP A 12 -3.15 -6.75 12.03
CA ASP A 12 -4.57 -6.66 11.83
C ASP A 12 -5.07 -5.18 11.78
N LYS A 13 -6.39 -5.00 11.65
CA LYS A 13 -6.99 -3.66 11.62
C LYS A 13 -6.82 -2.90 12.95
N LYS A 14 -6.73 -3.62 14.06
CA LYS A 14 -6.57 -3.07 15.41
C LYS A 14 -5.17 -2.55 15.62
N ASP A 15 -4.17 -3.27 15.11
CA ASP A 15 -2.77 -2.85 15.14
C ASP A 15 -2.55 -1.52 14.41
N TYR A 16 -3.14 -1.35 13.22
CA TYR A 16 -3.05 -0.08 12.50
C TYR A 16 -3.63 1.09 13.27
N ALA A 17 -4.76 0.88 13.95
CA ALA A 17 -5.37 1.91 14.80
C ALA A 17 -4.51 2.19 16.05
N LEU A 18 -3.94 1.14 16.66
CA LEU A 18 -3.05 1.26 17.82
C LEU A 18 -1.79 2.06 17.47
N TRP A 19 -1.17 1.78 16.35
CA TRP A 19 0.03 2.50 15.89
C TRP A 19 -0.22 3.99 15.66
N ALA A 20 -1.42 4.36 15.27
CA ALA A 20 -1.82 5.76 15.18
C ALA A 20 -2.04 6.38 16.55
N PHE A 21 -2.72 5.67 17.44
CA PHE A 21 -3.10 6.17 18.77
C PHE A 21 -1.90 6.34 19.70
N GLU A 22 -0.95 5.41 19.68
CA GLU A 22 0.26 5.45 20.48
C GLU A 22 1.08 6.73 20.24
N ASN A 23 1.47 7.42 21.32
CA ASN A 23 2.29 8.64 21.28
C ASN A 23 1.72 9.81 20.44
N SER A 24 0.43 9.76 20.07
CA SER A 24 -0.23 10.80 19.29
C SER A 24 -0.83 11.95 20.14
N GLY A 25 -0.82 11.81 21.45
CA GLY A 25 -1.49 12.78 22.34
C GLY A 25 -3.04 12.70 22.31
N CYS A 26 -3.62 11.72 21.62
CA CYS A 26 -5.07 11.56 21.48
C CYS A 26 -5.81 11.17 22.77
N LYS A 27 -5.10 10.86 23.85
CA LYS A 27 -5.69 10.58 25.18
C LYS A 27 -6.55 11.73 25.71
N LYS A 28 -6.32 12.96 25.27
CA LYS A 28 -7.18 14.11 25.61
C LYS A 28 -8.58 14.05 24.97
N TYR A 29 -8.75 13.29 23.91
CA TYR A 29 -10.04 13.12 23.20
C TYR A 29 -10.71 11.77 23.51
N PHE A 30 -9.91 10.76 23.85
CA PHE A 30 -10.39 9.40 24.12
C PHE A 30 -9.83 8.92 25.45
N LYS A 31 -10.73 8.49 26.34
CA LYS A 31 -10.35 7.94 27.64
C LYS A 31 -9.36 6.78 27.52
N ASP A 32 -9.55 5.92 26.51
CA ASP A 32 -8.73 4.75 26.25
C ASP A 32 -8.70 4.39 24.75
N PHE A 33 -7.89 3.41 24.41
CA PHE A 33 -7.75 2.92 23.04
C PHE A 33 -9.04 2.29 22.49
N ASN A 34 -9.87 1.65 23.32
CA ASN A 34 -11.09 0.99 22.81
C ASN A 34 -12.08 2.01 22.26
N LEU A 35 -12.23 3.14 22.93
CA LEU A 35 -13.07 4.25 22.44
C LEU A 35 -12.50 4.85 21.15
N PHE A 36 -11.19 5.03 21.07
CA PHE A 36 -10.53 5.45 19.82
C PHE A 36 -10.77 4.44 18.69
N TYR A 37 -10.57 3.15 18.95
CA TYR A 37 -10.75 2.10 17.95
C TYR A 37 -12.18 2.02 17.45
N LYS A 38 -13.18 2.15 18.35
CA LYS A 38 -14.59 2.23 17.94
C LYS A 38 -14.82 3.41 16.98
N ALA A 39 -14.37 4.60 17.33
CA ALA A 39 -14.49 5.78 16.46
C ALA A 39 -13.76 5.60 15.12
N TYR A 40 -12.60 4.92 15.13
CA TYR A 40 -11.83 4.59 13.94
C TYR A 40 -12.60 3.65 13.00
N ILE A 41 -13.22 2.59 13.54
CA ILE A 41 -14.01 1.64 12.75
C ILE A 41 -15.27 2.31 12.21
N ASP A 42 -15.99 3.08 13.04
CA ASP A 42 -17.18 3.81 12.63
C ASP A 42 -16.88 4.81 11.48
N ALA A 43 -15.77 5.53 11.60
CA ALA A 43 -15.33 6.45 10.55
C ALA A 43 -15.01 5.72 9.23
N ARG A 44 -14.31 4.59 9.30
CA ARG A 44 -14.03 3.76 8.12
C ARG A 44 -15.30 3.29 7.44
N SER A 45 -16.23 2.70 8.20
CA SER A 45 -17.49 2.19 7.65
C SER A 45 -18.31 3.31 7.00
N ASN A 46 -18.33 4.50 7.59
CA ASN A 46 -19.04 5.65 7.03
C ASN A 46 -18.40 6.19 5.75
N ILE A 47 -17.08 6.15 5.63
CA ILE A 47 -16.40 6.58 4.41
C ILE A 47 -16.55 5.50 3.32
N ASP A 48 -16.25 4.25 3.66
CA ASP A 48 -16.34 3.12 2.71
C ASP A 48 -17.76 2.97 2.14
N GLY A 49 -18.80 3.15 2.96
CA GLY A 49 -20.19 3.08 2.52
C GLY A 49 -20.69 4.22 1.61
N LYS A 50 -19.92 5.29 1.47
CA LYS A 50 -20.25 6.45 0.63
C LYS A 50 -19.43 6.55 -0.64
N LEU A 51 -18.35 5.78 -0.73
CA LEU A 51 -17.46 5.81 -1.89
C LEU A 51 -17.84 4.73 -2.90
N PRO A 52 -17.66 4.99 -4.19
CA PRO A 52 -17.72 3.94 -5.21
C PRO A 52 -16.76 2.81 -4.88
N GLU A 53 -17.08 1.60 -5.35
CA GLU A 53 -16.22 0.44 -5.18
C GLU A 53 -14.81 0.72 -5.72
N TYR A 54 -13.78 0.30 -4.97
CA TYR A 54 -12.35 0.54 -5.27
C TYR A 54 -11.91 2.01 -5.29
N ARG A 55 -12.77 2.97 -4.93
CA ARG A 55 -12.34 4.34 -4.68
C ARG A 55 -11.42 4.38 -3.47
N GLU A 56 -10.27 5.07 -3.58
CA GLU A 56 -9.32 5.14 -2.47
C GLU A 56 -9.43 6.47 -1.73
N TYR A 57 -9.22 6.43 -0.43
CA TYR A 57 -9.03 7.59 0.43
C TYR A 57 -7.77 7.40 1.28
N ASP A 58 -7.17 8.49 1.75
CA ASP A 58 -6.01 8.42 2.61
C ASP A 58 -6.37 8.46 4.11
N PHE A 59 -5.43 8.07 4.96
CA PHE A 59 -5.63 8.10 6.42
C PHE A 59 -5.81 9.51 6.96
N LYS A 60 -5.32 10.56 6.28
CA LYS A 60 -5.61 11.93 6.69
C LYS A 60 -7.10 12.23 6.63
N GLN A 61 -7.76 11.87 5.51
CA GLN A 61 -9.21 12.02 5.35
C GLN A 61 -9.99 11.24 6.41
N LEU A 62 -9.52 10.02 6.76
CA LEU A 62 -10.12 9.21 7.82
C LEU A 62 -10.05 9.91 9.19
N TYR A 63 -8.87 10.39 9.57
CA TYR A 63 -8.70 11.07 10.87
C TYR A 63 -9.40 12.43 10.89
N GLU A 64 -9.39 13.20 9.81
CA GLU A 64 -10.17 14.42 9.69
C GLU A 64 -11.66 14.16 9.90
N TYR A 65 -12.18 13.07 9.32
CA TYR A 65 -13.58 12.66 9.51
C TYR A 65 -13.87 12.31 10.98
N MET A 66 -13.00 11.52 11.62
CA MET A 66 -13.13 11.16 13.05
C MET A 66 -13.24 12.39 13.96
N PHE A 67 -12.37 13.38 13.72
CA PHE A 67 -12.28 14.54 14.61
C PHE A 67 -13.21 15.69 14.23
N ARG A 68 -13.93 15.61 13.12
CA ARG A 68 -14.80 16.69 12.62
C ARG A 68 -15.85 17.15 13.63
N LYS A 69 -16.40 16.22 14.42
CA LYS A 69 -17.42 16.52 15.45
C LYS A 69 -16.81 16.78 16.84
N MET A 70 -15.60 16.28 17.10
CA MET A 70 -14.95 16.33 18.40
C MET A 70 -14.13 17.60 18.60
N GLU A 71 -13.48 18.07 17.54
CA GLU A 71 -12.67 19.29 17.54
C GLU A 71 -13.17 20.24 16.44
N ARG A 72 -13.81 21.33 16.88
CA ARG A 72 -14.37 22.37 15.99
C ARG A 72 -13.31 23.32 15.47
N ASP A 73 -12.27 23.55 16.26
CA ASP A 73 -11.12 24.35 15.85
C ASP A 73 -10.31 23.60 14.77
N THR A 74 -10.29 24.15 13.58
CA THR A 74 -9.65 23.55 12.42
C THR A 74 -8.13 23.40 12.61
N SER A 75 -7.49 24.35 13.30
CA SER A 75 -6.04 24.31 13.56
C SER A 75 -5.68 23.17 14.50
N LYS A 76 -6.40 23.05 15.63
CA LYS A 76 -6.21 21.96 16.60
C LYS A 76 -6.54 20.60 15.99
N ARG A 77 -7.59 20.53 15.14
CA ARG A 77 -7.93 19.29 14.43
C ARG A 77 -6.80 18.87 13.49
N LYS A 78 -6.22 19.81 12.74
CA LYS A 78 -5.07 19.53 11.88
C LYS A 78 -3.88 19.02 12.68
N GLU A 79 -3.55 19.65 13.78
CA GLU A 79 -2.45 19.23 14.67
C GLU A 79 -2.62 17.76 15.12
N VAL A 80 -3.81 17.42 15.62
CA VAL A 80 -4.11 16.05 16.08
C VAL A 80 -4.01 15.04 14.93
N VAL A 81 -4.53 15.36 13.77
CA VAL A 81 -4.45 14.48 12.57
C VAL A 81 -2.99 14.27 12.15
N ASP A 82 -2.19 15.32 12.14
CA ASP A 82 -0.77 15.23 11.80
C ASP A 82 0.01 14.37 12.84
N LEU A 83 -0.32 14.49 14.12
CA LEU A 83 0.28 13.64 15.17
C LEU A 83 -0.11 12.16 15.02
N LEU A 84 -1.36 11.87 14.70
CA LEU A 84 -1.83 10.51 14.42
C LEU A 84 -1.11 9.89 13.22
N LEU A 85 -1.02 10.64 12.12
CA LEU A 85 -0.30 10.19 10.92
C LEU A 85 1.17 9.95 11.21
N LYS A 86 1.81 10.87 11.94
CA LYS A 86 3.22 10.74 12.34
C LYS A 86 3.47 9.51 13.21
N SER A 87 2.59 9.28 14.21
CA SER A 87 2.69 8.09 15.07
C SER A 87 2.49 6.81 14.28
N TYR A 88 1.41 6.74 13.49
CA TYR A 88 1.14 5.62 12.60
C TYR A 88 2.35 5.30 11.72
N TRP A 89 2.86 6.30 11.01
CA TRP A 89 3.90 6.13 10.02
C TRP A 89 5.23 5.69 10.62
N LYS A 90 5.59 6.25 11.76
CA LYS A 90 6.78 5.81 12.52
C LYS A 90 6.66 4.34 12.94
N ASN A 91 5.51 3.94 13.48
CA ASN A 91 5.24 2.59 13.95
C ASN A 91 5.18 1.58 12.79
N TYR A 92 4.63 1.99 11.65
CA TYR A 92 4.56 1.19 10.44
C TYR A 92 5.94 0.89 9.86
N LYS A 93 6.73 1.93 9.57
CA LYS A 93 8.03 1.80 8.91
C LYS A 93 8.98 0.87 9.66
N ARG A 94 9.08 1.01 10.98
CA ARG A 94 10.01 0.20 11.79
C ARG A 94 9.71 -1.31 11.78
N ARG A 95 8.54 -1.70 11.32
CA ARG A 95 8.12 -3.10 11.19
C ARG A 95 8.35 -3.68 9.81
N CYS A 96 8.73 -2.84 8.86
CA CYS A 96 8.95 -3.23 7.47
C CYS A 96 10.42 -3.54 7.20
N TYR A 97 10.66 -4.53 6.37
CA TYR A 97 11.99 -4.87 5.88
C TYR A 97 11.95 -5.39 4.44
N VAL A 98 13.11 -5.41 3.80
CA VAL A 98 13.31 -6.04 2.49
C VAL A 98 14.40 -7.09 2.62
N ALA A 99 14.11 -8.33 2.27
CA ALA A 99 15.07 -9.42 2.32
C ALA A 99 16.20 -9.18 1.30
N ASP A 100 17.45 -9.53 1.65
CA ASP A 100 18.62 -9.33 0.78
C ASP A 100 18.47 -10.02 -0.57
N LYS A 101 17.83 -11.19 -0.61
CA LYS A 101 17.53 -11.90 -1.87
C LYS A 101 16.64 -11.08 -2.80
N VAL A 102 15.71 -10.27 -2.27
CA VAL A 102 14.85 -9.37 -3.05
C VAL A 102 15.68 -8.21 -3.59
N LYS A 103 16.55 -7.59 -2.77
CA LYS A 103 17.44 -6.50 -3.21
C LYS A 103 18.35 -6.94 -4.35
N LYS A 104 19.02 -8.10 -4.21
CA LYS A 104 19.87 -8.69 -5.25
C LYS A 104 19.12 -9.04 -6.55
N THR A 105 17.83 -9.32 -6.42
CA THR A 105 16.98 -9.59 -7.60
C THR A 105 16.59 -8.28 -8.27
N LEU A 106 16.22 -7.25 -7.50
CA LEU A 106 15.94 -5.92 -8.04
C LEU A 106 17.16 -5.31 -8.74
N GLU A 107 18.34 -5.44 -8.15
CA GLU A 107 19.61 -5.01 -8.74
C GLU A 107 19.83 -5.65 -10.11
N TYR A 108 19.67 -6.97 -10.22
CA TYR A 108 19.77 -7.69 -11.50
C TYR A 108 18.72 -7.23 -12.53
N LEU A 109 17.47 -7.06 -12.10
CA LEU A 109 16.38 -6.67 -13.00
C LEU A 109 16.50 -5.23 -13.48
N ASN A 110 16.93 -4.31 -12.61
CA ASN A 110 17.07 -2.88 -12.94
C ASN A 110 18.11 -2.60 -14.04
N ILE A 111 19.09 -3.51 -14.25
CA ILE A 111 20.06 -3.40 -15.36
C ILE A 111 19.40 -3.67 -16.71
N LYS A 112 18.33 -4.48 -16.73
CA LYS A 112 17.72 -4.99 -17.97
C LYS A 112 16.35 -4.37 -18.28
N TYR A 113 15.65 -3.90 -17.27
CA TYR A 113 14.25 -3.51 -17.37
C TYR A 113 13.97 -2.20 -16.66
N THR A 114 13.03 -1.42 -17.19
CA THR A 114 12.39 -0.31 -16.47
C THR A 114 11.49 -0.89 -15.39
N LEU A 115 11.72 -0.52 -14.14
CA LEU A 115 10.97 -1.04 -13.00
C LEU A 115 10.02 0.02 -12.44
N GLY A 116 8.77 -0.39 -12.15
CA GLY A 116 7.78 0.46 -11.51
C GLY A 116 7.11 -0.22 -10.32
N VAL A 117 6.62 0.58 -9.38
CA VAL A 117 5.82 0.12 -8.25
C VAL A 117 4.39 0.63 -8.37
N VAL A 118 3.41 -0.29 -8.23
CA VAL A 118 1.98 0.05 -8.15
C VAL A 118 1.41 -0.55 -6.86
N SER A 119 1.01 0.29 -5.91
CA SER A 119 0.63 -0.15 -4.58
C SER A 119 -0.71 0.42 -4.11
N ASN A 120 -1.55 -0.45 -3.51
CA ASN A 120 -2.69 -0.03 -2.70
C ASN A 120 -2.19 0.41 -1.33
N PHE A 121 -2.11 1.72 -1.10
CA PHE A 121 -1.57 2.24 0.15
C PHE A 121 -2.23 3.56 0.56
N LYS A 122 -2.69 3.65 1.79
CA LYS A 122 -3.53 4.75 2.30
C LYS A 122 -2.76 5.97 2.86
N ILE A 123 -1.49 6.14 2.49
CA ILE A 123 -0.70 7.35 2.82
C ILE A 123 -0.12 7.90 1.52
N LYS A 124 -0.45 9.15 1.21
CA LYS A 124 0.16 9.87 0.08
C LYS A 124 1.66 10.02 0.30
N GLY A 125 2.47 9.73 -0.71
CA GLY A 125 3.93 9.69 -0.60
C GLY A 125 4.48 8.52 0.23
N GLY A 126 3.61 7.71 0.87
CA GLY A 126 4.05 6.69 1.82
C GLY A 126 4.85 5.57 1.18
N ILE A 127 4.49 5.11 -0.02
CA ILE A 127 5.27 4.09 -0.72
C ILE A 127 6.64 4.63 -1.14
N GLU A 128 6.68 5.85 -1.63
CA GLU A 128 7.94 6.53 -1.99
C GLU A 128 8.90 6.61 -0.79
N ASP A 129 8.39 7.05 0.37
CA ASP A 129 9.16 7.14 1.62
C ASP A 129 9.57 5.74 2.15
N LEU A 130 8.70 4.74 2.03
CA LEU A 130 8.98 3.37 2.47
C LEU A 130 10.08 2.71 1.62
N LEU A 131 10.06 2.91 0.30
CA LEU A 131 11.10 2.43 -0.59
C LEU A 131 12.46 3.08 -0.28
N ARG A 132 12.48 4.38 0.06
CA ARG A 132 13.70 5.07 0.53
C ARG A 132 14.17 4.53 1.88
N TYR A 133 13.27 4.38 2.84
CA TYR A 133 13.56 3.86 4.17
C TYR A 133 14.18 2.45 4.13
N THR A 134 13.70 1.60 3.20
CA THR A 134 14.19 0.22 3.03
C THR A 134 15.38 0.10 2.07
N GLY A 135 15.82 1.22 1.48
CA GLY A 135 17.01 1.29 0.63
C GLY A 135 16.85 0.68 -0.77
N ILE A 136 15.60 0.61 -1.28
CA ILE A 136 15.34 0.03 -2.61
C ILE A 136 14.73 1.02 -3.62
N ARG A 137 14.56 2.30 -3.24
CA ARG A 137 13.93 3.30 -4.11
C ARG A 137 14.66 3.51 -5.44
N SER A 138 15.98 3.45 -5.42
CA SER A 138 16.84 3.67 -6.60
C SER A 138 16.68 2.64 -7.71
N TYR A 139 16.07 1.50 -7.44
CA TYR A 139 15.80 0.48 -8.46
C TYR A 139 14.56 0.79 -9.32
N PHE A 140 13.76 1.79 -8.97
CA PHE A 140 12.48 2.05 -9.62
C PHE A 140 12.45 3.40 -10.34
N ASP A 141 11.96 3.41 -11.58
CA ASP A 141 11.80 4.60 -12.40
C ASP A 141 10.55 5.41 -11.96
N PHE A 142 9.49 4.73 -11.55
CA PHE A 142 8.26 5.36 -11.10
C PHE A 142 7.58 4.60 -9.96
N VAL A 143 6.76 5.34 -9.20
CA VAL A 143 5.93 4.81 -8.12
C VAL A 143 4.51 5.33 -8.26
N ILE A 144 3.53 4.43 -8.20
CA ILE A 144 2.10 4.74 -8.24
C ILE A 144 1.45 4.26 -6.95
N ASN A 145 0.87 5.19 -6.22
CA ASN A 145 0.18 4.97 -4.96
C ASN A 145 -1.32 5.21 -5.13
N SER A 146 -2.17 4.28 -4.69
CA SER A 146 -3.63 4.39 -4.81
C SER A 146 -4.22 5.63 -4.14
N ALA A 147 -3.70 6.04 -2.98
CA ALA A 147 -4.17 7.25 -2.28
C ALA A 147 -3.93 8.54 -3.08
N GLU A 148 -2.95 8.56 -3.98
CA GLU A 148 -2.68 9.70 -4.89
C GLU A 148 -3.54 9.62 -6.15
N GLN A 149 -3.76 8.39 -6.66
CA GLN A 149 -4.56 8.18 -7.87
C GLN A 149 -6.06 8.24 -7.59
N GLY A 150 -6.48 8.04 -6.34
CA GLY A 150 -7.87 7.97 -5.95
C GLY A 150 -8.57 6.65 -6.34
N TRP A 151 -7.86 5.70 -6.96
CA TRP A 151 -8.34 4.36 -7.29
C TRP A 151 -7.34 3.31 -6.85
N ARG A 152 -7.83 2.21 -6.25
CA ARG A 152 -6.99 1.09 -5.85
C ARG A 152 -7.18 -0.11 -6.78
N LYS A 153 -6.19 -0.97 -6.85
CA LYS A 153 -6.33 -2.29 -7.48
C LYS A 153 -7.50 -3.04 -6.83
N PRO A 154 -8.34 -3.77 -7.59
CA PRO A 154 -8.19 -4.14 -8.98
C PRO A 154 -8.88 -3.18 -9.98
N HIS A 155 -9.21 -1.95 -9.64
CA HIS A 155 -9.80 -1.00 -10.57
C HIS A 155 -8.84 -0.68 -11.72
N GLU A 156 -9.35 -0.67 -12.96
CA GLU A 156 -8.56 -0.51 -14.18
C GLU A 156 -7.71 0.76 -14.22
N ASN A 157 -8.23 1.87 -13.69
CA ASN A 157 -7.58 3.18 -13.75
C ASN A 157 -6.18 3.20 -13.15
N ILE A 158 -5.88 2.37 -12.14
CA ILE A 158 -4.54 2.34 -11.55
C ILE A 158 -3.52 1.65 -12.49
N TYR A 159 -3.96 0.64 -13.25
CA TYR A 159 -3.11 -0.05 -14.24
C TYR A 159 -2.96 0.79 -15.51
N LEU A 160 -4.04 1.44 -16.00
CA LEU A 160 -3.96 2.39 -17.12
C LEU A 160 -3.00 3.55 -16.80
N LYS A 161 -2.99 4.02 -15.54
CA LYS A 161 -1.98 4.99 -15.08
C LYS A 161 -0.57 4.42 -15.16
N ALA A 162 -0.37 3.15 -14.80
CA ALA A 162 0.93 2.49 -14.89
C ALA A 162 1.42 2.37 -16.34
N ILE A 163 0.55 1.94 -17.28
CA ILE A 163 0.84 1.90 -18.72
C ILE A 163 1.25 3.30 -19.19
N LYS A 164 0.44 4.31 -18.93
CA LYS A 164 0.73 5.69 -19.35
C LYS A 164 2.04 6.22 -18.77
N THR A 165 2.34 5.89 -17.50
CA THR A 165 3.54 6.41 -16.83
C THR A 165 4.80 5.71 -17.31
N SER A 166 4.74 4.41 -17.60
CA SER A 166 5.87 3.64 -18.10
C SER A 166 6.27 4.00 -19.56
N GLY A 167 5.32 4.47 -20.35
CA GLY A 167 5.53 4.74 -21.79
C GLY A 167 5.54 3.49 -22.67
N PHE A 168 5.34 2.29 -22.10
CA PHE A 168 5.31 1.01 -22.83
C PHE A 168 3.88 0.61 -23.24
N LEU A 169 3.77 -0.24 -24.24
CA LEU A 169 2.51 -0.91 -24.56
C LEU A 169 2.15 -1.92 -23.45
N SER A 170 0.87 -2.15 -23.20
CA SER A 170 0.43 -3.11 -22.18
C SER A 170 1.01 -4.52 -22.38
N SER A 171 1.18 -4.95 -23.64
CA SER A 171 1.80 -6.24 -24.00
C SER A 171 3.30 -6.35 -23.67
N GLU A 172 3.99 -5.23 -23.50
CA GLU A 172 5.40 -5.17 -23.13
C GLU A 172 5.62 -5.16 -21.63
N ILE A 173 4.55 -4.98 -20.84
CA ILE A 173 4.60 -4.91 -19.38
C ILE A 173 4.31 -6.28 -18.77
N ILE A 174 5.04 -6.59 -17.70
CA ILE A 174 4.76 -7.73 -16.83
C ILE A 174 4.49 -7.20 -15.42
N PHE A 175 3.33 -7.56 -14.87
CA PHE A 175 2.95 -7.24 -13.50
C PHE A 175 3.25 -8.43 -12.59
N VAL A 176 3.92 -8.19 -11.48
CA VAL A 176 4.28 -9.23 -10.51
C VAL A 176 3.75 -8.84 -9.13
N GLY A 177 2.99 -9.71 -8.48
CA GLY A 177 2.50 -9.46 -7.14
C GLY A 177 1.87 -10.67 -6.48
N ASP A 178 1.45 -10.51 -5.23
CA ASP A 178 1.03 -11.59 -4.33
C ASP A 178 -0.49 -11.78 -4.23
N SER A 179 -1.28 -10.84 -4.75
CA SER A 179 -2.74 -10.90 -4.72
C SER A 179 -3.29 -11.39 -6.07
N PHE A 180 -4.00 -12.52 -6.07
CA PHE A 180 -4.61 -13.04 -7.29
C PHE A 180 -5.50 -12.00 -7.98
N LEU A 181 -6.46 -11.41 -7.24
CA LEU A 181 -7.38 -10.42 -7.81
C LEU A 181 -6.67 -9.12 -8.21
N ASN A 182 -5.78 -8.60 -7.34
CA ASN A 182 -5.19 -7.28 -7.54
C ASN A 182 -3.95 -7.29 -8.45
N ASP A 183 -3.19 -8.40 -8.49
CA ASP A 183 -1.88 -8.39 -9.12
C ASP A 183 -1.78 -9.39 -10.28
N TYR A 184 -2.72 -10.33 -10.38
CA TYR A 184 -2.79 -11.27 -11.49
C TYR A 184 -3.98 -10.97 -12.42
N GLU A 185 -5.22 -10.99 -11.95
CA GLU A 185 -6.40 -10.74 -12.79
C GLU A 185 -6.55 -9.28 -13.21
N GLY A 186 -6.41 -8.36 -12.25
CA GLY A 186 -6.63 -6.92 -12.49
C GLY A 186 -5.79 -6.37 -13.65
N PRO A 187 -4.46 -6.57 -13.68
CA PRO A 187 -3.62 -6.11 -14.79
C PRO A 187 -4.00 -6.74 -16.13
N ARG A 188 -4.39 -8.03 -16.14
CA ARG A 188 -4.78 -8.75 -17.37
C ARG A 188 -6.01 -8.16 -18.04
N ARG A 189 -6.93 -7.57 -17.27
CA ARG A 189 -8.13 -6.89 -17.81
C ARG A 189 -7.80 -5.70 -18.71
N VAL A 190 -6.60 -5.13 -18.56
CA VAL A 190 -6.09 -4.02 -19.39
C VAL A 190 -4.95 -4.45 -20.33
N GLY A 191 -4.78 -5.76 -20.55
CA GLY A 191 -3.81 -6.31 -21.49
C GLY A 191 -2.38 -6.47 -20.96
N ILE A 192 -2.13 -6.24 -19.68
CA ILE A 192 -0.82 -6.45 -19.06
C ILE A 192 -0.64 -7.94 -18.74
N ARG A 193 0.52 -8.52 -19.07
CA ARG A 193 0.88 -9.89 -18.66
C ARG A 193 1.17 -9.92 -17.16
N SER A 194 0.76 -11.01 -16.48
CA SER A 194 0.91 -11.11 -15.02
C SER A 194 1.61 -12.40 -14.60
N ILE A 195 2.33 -12.32 -13.49
CA ILE A 195 2.93 -13.45 -12.78
C ILE A 195 2.51 -13.34 -11.31
N LEU A 196 1.86 -14.38 -10.79
CA LEU A 196 1.48 -14.46 -9.39
C LEU A 196 2.66 -14.90 -8.53
N LEU A 197 2.99 -14.14 -7.49
CA LEU A 197 3.96 -14.54 -6.47
C LEU A 197 3.25 -15.24 -5.32
N ASP A 198 3.17 -16.55 -5.36
CA ASP A 198 2.49 -17.40 -4.36
C ASP A 198 3.48 -17.94 -3.32
N LYS A 199 4.06 -17.05 -2.51
CA LYS A 199 5.03 -17.42 -1.45
C LYS A 199 4.51 -18.48 -0.47
N LYS A 200 3.20 -18.46 -0.21
CA LYS A 200 2.53 -19.36 0.76
C LYS A 200 2.00 -20.65 0.14
N ARG A 201 2.09 -20.79 -1.17
CA ARG A 201 1.56 -21.93 -1.94
C ARG A 201 0.07 -22.18 -1.66
N CYS A 202 -0.72 -21.09 -1.56
CA CYS A 202 -2.14 -21.16 -1.19
C CYS A 202 -3.10 -21.09 -2.40
N PHE A 203 -2.60 -20.85 -3.61
CA PHE A 203 -3.43 -20.77 -4.80
C PHE A 203 -3.36 -22.07 -5.61
N ASP A 204 -4.41 -22.90 -5.53
CA ASP A 204 -4.63 -24.05 -6.40
C ASP A 204 -5.37 -23.63 -7.68
N ILE A 205 -4.66 -22.87 -8.52
CA ILE A 205 -5.18 -22.27 -9.75
C ILE A 205 -4.15 -22.49 -10.86
N ASP A 206 -4.60 -22.87 -12.05
CA ASP A 206 -3.75 -22.94 -13.22
C ASP A 206 -3.46 -21.53 -13.75
N CYS A 207 -2.32 -20.99 -13.36
CA CYS A 207 -1.87 -19.66 -13.74
C CYS A 207 -0.34 -19.55 -13.74
N LYS A 208 0.21 -18.56 -14.46
CA LYS A 208 1.65 -18.31 -14.42
C LYS A 208 2.03 -17.78 -13.02
N LYS A 209 2.69 -18.61 -12.21
CA LYS A 209 3.09 -18.29 -10.85
C LYS A 209 4.54 -18.67 -10.55
N ILE A 210 5.08 -18.00 -9.55
CA ILE A 210 6.37 -18.25 -8.92
C ILE A 210 6.16 -18.32 -7.41
N TYR A 211 7.05 -18.99 -6.72
CA TYR A 211 6.99 -19.17 -5.26
C TYR A 211 8.02 -18.27 -4.54
N GLU A 212 9.05 -17.86 -5.26
CA GLU A 212 10.06 -16.92 -4.76
C GLU A 212 10.30 -15.80 -5.78
N PHE A 213 10.50 -14.57 -5.28
CA PHE A 213 10.80 -13.41 -6.12
C PHE A 213 12.09 -13.59 -6.93
N THR A 214 13.03 -14.38 -6.42
CA THR A 214 14.31 -14.71 -7.09
C THR A 214 14.15 -15.48 -8.38
N GLU A 215 13.04 -16.19 -8.57
CA GLU A 215 12.77 -16.95 -9.80
C GLU A 215 12.61 -16.06 -11.04
N LEU A 216 12.29 -14.77 -10.83
CA LEU A 216 12.24 -13.78 -11.90
C LEU A 216 13.54 -13.71 -12.71
N LYS A 217 14.70 -13.95 -12.10
CA LYS A 217 16.00 -13.97 -12.80
C LYS A 217 16.12 -15.04 -13.89
N ARG A 218 15.30 -16.10 -13.81
CA ARG A 218 15.32 -17.23 -14.76
C ARG A 218 14.24 -17.14 -15.80
N ILE A 219 13.16 -16.42 -15.52
CA ILE A 219 11.99 -16.38 -16.40
C ILE A 219 11.84 -15.06 -17.16
N LEU A 220 12.63 -14.05 -16.78
CA LEU A 220 12.82 -12.78 -17.47
C LEU A 220 14.29 -12.64 -17.92
#